data_229f356f03ccf55731b00b7a1bde3fc4
#
_entry.id   229f356f03ccf55731b00b7a1bde3fc4
#
_cell.length_a   1.000
_cell.length_b   1.000
_cell.length_c   1.000
_cell.angle_alpha   90.00
_cell.angle_beta   90.00
_cell.angle_gamma   90.00
#
_symmetry.space_group_name_H-M   'P 1'
#
loop_
_entity.id
_entity.type
_entity.pdbx_description
1 polymer ?
#
loop_
_entity_poly.entity_id
_entity_poly.type
_entity_poly.pdbx_seq_one_letter_code
_entity_poly.pdbx_strand_id
1 'polypeptide(L)'
;FILNPDIPTDYEFRKSGDKCDSIILTDFFCGGYANDGLIETAQDNNIVQTDMFTYIFCSQAKINGNISVIYAEQINVLDECYERILIMIIYICVLIIISAPFIWVISRRSVKYQIRLEHERRDYTNALAHDIKTPLFIIGGNAETLLEISQNQAQKECAQNVLDCSKSANRLVEDMLDFSAFDGDSYVLNRERINLNDLVSDLLKRYGASVTLEYNESIIINADRTLTERMLENLIDNAVKHTDDKNGIKITLHKNRFIIENHCKNLNEKDLCRIFEPYQTLSNSGGNGLGLSIVKTICNLHNFKCSVSLENYVIKFIVNF
;
A
#
# COMPACT_ATOMS: atom_id res chain seq x y z
N PHE A 1 -57.89 -27.94 28.51
CA PHE A 1 -58.13 -28.04 27.07
C PHE A 1 -57.98 -26.63 26.52
N ILE A 2 -56.85 -26.35 25.91
CA ILE A 2 -56.69 -25.20 25.01
C ILE A 2 -56.89 -25.79 23.61
N LEU A 3 -58.10 -25.74 23.10
CA LEU A 3 -58.39 -26.01 21.69
C LEU A 3 -57.70 -24.89 20.89
N ASN A 4 -56.74 -25.24 20.07
CA ASN A 4 -56.22 -24.30 19.08
C ASN A 4 -57.43 -23.90 18.18
N PRO A 5 -57.75 -22.59 18.02
CA PRO A 5 -58.90 -22.13 17.27
C PRO A 5 -58.88 -22.50 15.77
N ASP A 6 -57.74 -22.94 15.26
CA ASP A 6 -57.53 -23.29 13.86
C ASP A 6 -57.77 -24.78 13.55
N ILE A 7 -58.19 -25.57 14.54
CA ILE A 7 -58.57 -26.96 14.28
C ILE A 7 -60.03 -26.97 13.74
N PRO A 8 -60.30 -27.54 12.53
CA PRO A 8 -61.63 -27.65 11.99
C PRO A 8 -62.48 -28.42 12.94
N THR A 9 -63.69 -27.91 13.24
CA THR A 9 -64.65 -28.43 14.25
C THR A 9 -65.37 -29.73 13.85
N ASP A 10 -65.00 -30.32 12.73
CA ASP A 10 -65.75 -31.46 12.13
C ASP A 10 -65.17 -32.84 12.44
N TYR A 11 -64.25 -32.93 13.41
CA TYR A 11 -63.64 -34.21 13.79
C TYR A 11 -64.44 -34.90 14.86
N GLU A 12 -65.15 -35.97 14.46
CA GLU A 12 -65.70 -36.91 15.40
C GLU A 12 -64.66 -37.74 16.09
N PHE A 13 -64.47 -37.53 17.41
CA PHE A 13 -63.61 -38.39 18.23
C PHE A 13 -64.23 -39.82 18.27
N ARG A 14 -63.64 -40.73 17.51
CA ARG A 14 -64.04 -42.16 17.60
C ARG A 14 -63.39 -42.77 18.85
N LYS A 15 -64.29 -43.47 19.62
CA LYS A 15 -63.86 -44.24 20.77
C LYS A 15 -63.02 -45.44 20.35
N SER A 16 -61.88 -45.49 21.00
CA SER A 16 -60.96 -46.57 21.26
C SER A 16 -61.18 -47.94 20.69
N GLY A 17 -60.24 -48.43 20.03
CA GLY A 17 -59.90 -49.83 20.03
C GLY A 17 -59.08 -50.30 18.83
N ASP A 18 -59.26 -49.79 17.67
CA ASP A 18 -58.50 -50.28 16.52
C ASP A 18 -58.18 -49.17 15.53
N LYS A 19 -56.89 -48.80 15.45
CA LYS A 19 -56.28 -48.00 14.35
C LYS A 19 -56.88 -46.59 14.11
N CYS A 20 -57.32 -45.90 15.14
CA CYS A 20 -57.81 -44.53 15.03
C CYS A 20 -56.66 -43.49 14.85
N ASP A 21 -55.45 -43.84 15.26
CA ASP A 21 -54.36 -42.92 15.36
C ASP A 21 -53.80 -42.53 13.98
N SER A 22 -53.89 -43.38 12.97
CA SER A 22 -53.41 -43.10 11.60
C SER A 22 -54.33 -42.13 10.83
N ILE A 23 -55.64 -42.09 11.13
CA ILE A 23 -56.58 -41.22 10.43
C ILE A 23 -56.47 -39.78 10.91
N ILE A 24 -56.23 -39.57 12.18
CA ILE A 24 -56.07 -38.23 12.77
C ILE A 24 -54.83 -37.58 12.27
N LEU A 25 -53.77 -38.35 12.13
CA LEU A 25 -52.48 -37.79 11.61
C LEU A 25 -52.51 -37.49 10.10
N THR A 26 -53.22 -38.35 9.29
CA THR A 26 -53.36 -38.10 7.85
C THR A 26 -54.22 -36.88 7.54
N ASP A 27 -55.24 -36.62 8.34
CA ASP A 27 -56.11 -35.46 8.15
C ASP A 27 -55.51 -34.17 8.69
N PHE A 28 -54.65 -34.25 9.71
CA PHE A 28 -53.97 -33.12 10.26
C PHE A 28 -52.83 -32.65 9.34
N PHE A 29 -52.20 -33.56 8.62
CA PHE A 29 -51.16 -33.28 7.62
C PHE A 29 -51.74 -33.26 6.21
N CYS A 30 -52.72 -32.40 5.92
CA CYS A 30 -53.32 -32.20 4.57
C CYS A 30 -52.34 -31.88 3.45
N GLY A 31 -51.06 -32.15 3.63
CA GLY A 31 -49.98 -31.91 2.70
C GLY A 31 -49.12 -33.14 2.35
N GLY A 32 -49.53 -34.37 2.70
CA GLY A 32 -48.90 -35.60 2.19
C GLY A 32 -47.64 -36.07 2.92
N TYR A 33 -47.41 -35.64 4.16
CA TYR A 33 -46.25 -36.04 4.95
C TYR A 33 -46.50 -37.12 6.02
N ALA A 34 -47.71 -37.63 6.11
CA ALA A 34 -47.99 -38.71 7.06
C ALA A 34 -47.52 -40.05 6.50
N ASN A 35 -46.24 -40.39 6.71
CA ASN A 35 -45.76 -41.75 6.49
C ASN A 35 -45.96 -42.56 7.79
N ASP A 36 -46.01 -43.88 7.65
CA ASP A 36 -46.06 -44.81 8.79
C ASP A 36 -44.95 -44.56 9.81
N GLY A 37 -43.77 -44.06 9.40
CA GLY A 37 -42.68 -43.69 10.27
C GLY A 37 -42.94 -42.47 11.18
N LEU A 38 -43.80 -41.52 10.78
CA LEU A 38 -44.21 -40.38 11.63
C LEU A 38 -45.13 -40.81 12.76
N ILE A 39 -45.97 -41.80 12.51
CA ILE A 39 -46.88 -42.37 13.51
C ILE A 39 -46.11 -43.11 14.58
N GLU A 40 -45.11 -43.92 14.20
CA GLU A 40 -44.23 -44.59 15.17
C GLU A 40 -43.41 -43.57 15.99
N THR A 41 -42.93 -42.52 15.34
CA THR A 41 -42.18 -41.47 16.02
C THR A 41 -43.03 -40.67 17.00
N ALA A 42 -44.31 -40.42 16.66
CA ALA A 42 -45.26 -39.75 17.55
C ALA A 42 -45.54 -40.53 18.83
N GLN A 43 -45.58 -41.87 18.75
CA GLN A 43 -45.77 -42.72 19.95
C GLN A 43 -44.65 -42.63 20.97
N ASP A 44 -43.41 -42.33 20.51
CA ASP A 44 -42.23 -42.26 21.36
C ASP A 44 -41.84 -40.82 21.82
N ASN A 45 -42.69 -39.81 21.57
CA ASN A 45 -42.42 -38.40 21.86
C ASN A 45 -41.12 -37.90 21.20
N ASN A 46 -40.88 -38.29 19.97
CA ASN A 46 -39.65 -37.96 19.27
C ASN A 46 -39.77 -36.70 18.42
N ILE A 47 -38.64 -36.17 18.05
CA ILE A 47 -38.50 -35.03 17.13
C ILE A 47 -38.08 -35.59 15.78
N VAL A 48 -38.81 -35.28 14.72
CA VAL A 48 -38.46 -35.65 13.36
C VAL A 48 -38.03 -34.42 12.57
N GLN A 49 -36.85 -34.44 12.03
CA GLN A 49 -36.38 -33.39 11.10
C GLN A 49 -36.84 -33.77 9.69
N THR A 50 -37.70 -32.97 9.07
CA THR A 50 -38.20 -33.21 7.72
C THR A 50 -37.40 -32.52 6.66
N ASP A 51 -36.87 -31.32 6.99
CA ASP A 51 -36.04 -30.49 6.12
C ASP A 51 -34.91 -29.84 6.92
N MET A 52 -34.00 -29.14 6.23
CA MET A 52 -32.86 -28.50 6.86
C MET A 52 -33.27 -27.57 8.03
N PHE A 53 -34.44 -26.98 7.99
CA PHE A 53 -34.92 -26.01 8.98
C PHE A 53 -36.32 -26.33 9.53
N THR A 54 -36.94 -27.48 9.14
CA THR A 54 -38.29 -27.86 9.56
C THR A 54 -38.25 -29.07 10.46
N TYR A 55 -38.82 -28.93 11.63
CA TYR A 55 -38.90 -29.98 12.65
C TYR A 55 -40.34 -30.25 13.01
N ILE A 56 -40.70 -31.52 13.21
CA ILE A 56 -41.98 -31.95 13.71
C ILE A 56 -41.80 -32.50 15.12
N PHE A 57 -42.46 -31.88 16.09
CA PHE A 57 -42.48 -32.31 17.48
C PHE A 57 -43.76 -33.17 17.67
N CYS A 58 -43.54 -34.42 18.02
CA CYS A 58 -44.63 -35.36 18.31
C CYS A 58 -44.70 -35.66 19.80
N SER A 59 -45.84 -35.50 20.40
CA SER A 59 -46.09 -35.81 21.81
C SER A 59 -47.39 -36.63 22.01
N GLN A 60 -47.31 -37.65 22.84
CA GLN A 60 -48.43 -38.51 23.18
C GLN A 60 -48.86 -38.31 24.64
N ALA A 61 -50.11 -38.02 24.84
CA ALA A 61 -50.70 -37.95 26.19
C ALA A 61 -51.79 -38.96 26.37
N LYS A 62 -51.78 -39.74 27.48
CA LYS A 62 -52.89 -40.65 27.87
C LYS A 62 -53.81 -39.99 28.88
N ILE A 63 -55.07 -39.92 28.57
CA ILE A 63 -56.10 -39.36 29.45
C ILE A 63 -57.03 -40.49 29.94
N ASN A 64 -57.10 -40.62 31.27
CA ASN A 64 -57.99 -41.64 31.93
C ASN A 64 -57.74 -43.10 31.49
N GLY A 65 -56.54 -43.47 31.18
CA GLY A 65 -56.15 -44.86 30.93
C GLY A 65 -56.56 -45.46 29.57
N ASN A 66 -57.44 -44.82 28.83
CA ASN A 66 -58.00 -45.38 27.58
C ASN A 66 -57.98 -44.42 26.38
N ILE A 67 -57.60 -43.17 26.53
CA ILE A 67 -57.57 -42.20 25.45
C ILE A 67 -56.19 -41.76 25.23
N SER A 68 -55.65 -41.99 24.05
CA SER A 68 -54.36 -41.45 23.61
C SER A 68 -54.63 -40.24 22.71
N VAL A 69 -54.04 -39.09 23.08
CA VAL A 69 -54.04 -37.89 22.22
C VAL A 69 -52.62 -37.73 21.69
N ILE A 70 -52.50 -37.69 20.38
CA ILE A 70 -51.24 -37.42 19.70
C ILE A 70 -51.27 -35.97 19.25
N TYR A 71 -50.30 -35.20 19.68
CA TYR A 71 -50.12 -33.84 19.25
C TYR A 71 -48.84 -33.77 18.41
N ALA A 72 -48.95 -33.17 17.23
CA ALA A 72 -47.82 -32.95 16.37
C ALA A 72 -47.80 -31.48 15.95
N GLU A 73 -46.69 -30.83 16.16
CA GLU A 73 -46.48 -29.43 15.80
C GLU A 73 -45.29 -29.34 14.84
N GLN A 74 -45.52 -28.73 13.69
CA GLN A 74 -44.49 -28.45 12.71
C GLN A 74 -43.94 -27.05 12.95
N ILE A 75 -42.65 -26.97 13.26
CA ILE A 75 -41.96 -25.71 13.48
C ILE A 75 -40.94 -25.52 12.37
N ASN A 76 -41.07 -24.43 11.62
CA ASN A 76 -40.07 -23.98 10.70
C ASN A 76 -39.18 -22.93 11.41
N VAL A 77 -37.95 -23.28 11.72
CA VAL A 77 -37.02 -22.40 12.45
C VAL A 77 -36.72 -21.10 11.68
N LEU A 78 -36.75 -21.14 10.36
CA LEU A 78 -36.55 -19.93 9.56
C LEU A 78 -37.73 -18.95 9.72
N ASP A 79 -38.98 -19.45 9.73
CA ASP A 79 -40.16 -18.60 9.88
C ASP A 79 -40.22 -17.98 11.28
N GLU A 80 -39.86 -18.75 12.32
CA GLU A 80 -39.81 -18.28 13.71
C GLU A 80 -38.66 -17.24 13.92
N CYS A 81 -37.55 -17.43 13.24
CA CYS A 81 -36.38 -16.52 13.34
C CYS A 81 -36.46 -15.35 12.37
N TYR A 82 -37.29 -15.41 11.32
CA TYR A 82 -37.30 -14.42 10.24
C TYR A 82 -37.50 -12.98 10.75
N GLU A 83 -38.47 -12.76 11.61
CA GLU A 83 -38.72 -11.43 12.16
C GLU A 83 -37.51 -10.88 12.95
N ARG A 84 -36.89 -11.75 13.75
CA ARG A 84 -35.70 -11.35 14.54
C ARG A 84 -34.51 -11.04 13.65
N ILE A 85 -34.30 -11.84 12.60
CA ILE A 85 -33.23 -11.61 11.61
C ILE A 85 -33.49 -10.31 10.86
N LEU A 86 -34.72 -10.05 10.44
CA LEU A 86 -35.12 -8.83 9.75
C LEU A 86 -34.84 -7.59 10.62
N ILE A 87 -35.25 -7.62 11.89
CA ILE A 87 -34.98 -6.53 12.85
C ILE A 87 -33.48 -6.30 13.00
N MET A 88 -32.69 -7.37 13.10
CA MET A 88 -31.21 -7.27 13.20
C MET A 88 -30.61 -6.65 11.96
N ILE A 89 -31.06 -7.03 10.76
CA ILE A 89 -30.60 -6.44 9.49
C ILE A 89 -30.95 -4.95 9.44
N ILE A 90 -32.19 -4.58 9.78
CA ILE A 90 -32.61 -3.18 9.82
C ILE A 90 -31.74 -2.37 10.78
N TYR A 91 -31.45 -2.91 11.96
CA TYR A 91 -30.58 -2.26 12.96
C TYR A 91 -29.17 -2.04 12.41
N ILE A 92 -28.58 -3.04 11.77
CA ILE A 92 -27.25 -2.93 11.13
C ILE A 92 -27.27 -1.87 10.01
N CYS A 93 -28.30 -1.88 9.16
CA CYS A 93 -28.45 -0.87 8.11
C CYS A 93 -28.53 0.56 8.68
N VAL A 94 -29.29 0.76 9.73
CA VAL A 94 -29.40 2.05 10.41
C VAL A 94 -28.05 2.49 10.99
N LEU A 95 -27.31 1.59 11.63
CA LEU A 95 -25.96 1.88 12.13
C LEU A 95 -25.01 2.30 11.01
N ILE A 96 -25.05 1.61 9.86
CA ILE A 96 -24.22 1.95 8.71
C ILE A 96 -24.61 3.33 8.16
N ILE A 97 -25.90 3.62 8.01
CA ILE A 97 -26.40 4.89 7.48
C ILE A 97 -25.97 6.06 8.41
N ILE A 98 -25.98 5.85 9.71
CA ILE A 98 -25.59 6.90 10.68
C ILE A 98 -24.05 7.07 10.71
N SER A 99 -23.29 5.96 10.67
CA SER A 99 -21.82 6.00 10.82
C SER A 99 -21.11 6.43 9.53
N ALA A 100 -21.63 6.10 8.35
CA ALA A 100 -20.99 6.41 7.07
C ALA A 100 -20.72 7.92 6.85
N PRO A 101 -21.68 8.84 7.05
CA PRO A 101 -21.43 10.29 6.90
C PRO A 101 -20.43 10.80 7.93
N PHE A 102 -20.42 10.26 9.15
CA PHE A 102 -19.48 10.65 10.20
C PHE A 102 -18.05 10.23 9.83
N ILE A 103 -17.86 9.00 9.39
CA ILE A 103 -16.57 8.49 8.90
C ILE A 103 -16.09 9.31 7.69
N TRP A 104 -16.99 9.64 6.77
CA TRP A 104 -16.66 10.42 5.58
C TRP A 104 -16.22 11.86 5.93
N VAL A 105 -16.87 12.53 6.88
CA VAL A 105 -16.47 13.87 7.36
C VAL A 105 -15.11 13.83 8.04
N ILE A 106 -14.87 12.84 8.93
CA ILE A 106 -13.57 12.67 9.59
C ILE A 106 -12.46 12.41 8.57
N SER A 107 -12.69 11.48 7.65
CA SER A 107 -11.73 11.14 6.59
C SER A 107 -11.37 12.37 5.74
N ARG A 108 -12.37 13.14 5.30
CA ARG A 108 -12.13 14.38 4.55
C ARG A 108 -11.35 15.43 5.35
N ARG A 109 -11.64 15.57 6.65
CA ARG A 109 -10.90 16.50 7.51
C ARG A 109 -9.44 16.05 7.69
N SER A 110 -9.22 14.76 7.90
CA SER A 110 -7.88 14.19 8.05
C SER A 110 -7.04 14.40 6.79
N VAL A 111 -7.58 14.10 5.60
CA VAL A 111 -6.89 14.32 4.33
C VAL A 111 -6.55 15.81 4.11
N LYS A 112 -7.51 16.71 4.35
CA LYS A 112 -7.25 18.16 4.23
C LYS A 112 -6.18 18.65 5.21
N TYR A 113 -6.17 18.12 6.42
CA TYR A 113 -5.16 18.46 7.42
C TYR A 113 -3.77 17.98 7.01
N GLN A 114 -3.65 16.76 6.49
CA GLN A 114 -2.38 16.22 5.97
C GLN A 114 -1.84 17.07 4.81
N ILE A 115 -2.68 17.37 3.81
CA ILE A 115 -2.30 18.25 2.68
C ILE A 115 -1.81 19.62 3.18
N ARG A 116 -2.49 20.21 4.16
CA ARG A 116 -2.08 21.50 4.73
C ARG A 116 -0.72 21.41 5.43
N LEU A 117 -0.50 20.38 6.23
CA LEU A 117 0.81 20.15 6.88
C LEU A 117 1.93 19.97 5.87
N GLU A 118 1.68 19.27 4.77
CA GLU A 118 2.66 19.10 3.69
C GLU A 118 2.99 20.43 3.02
N HIS A 119 1.99 21.28 2.74
CA HIS A 119 2.22 22.64 2.22
C HIS A 119 3.02 23.51 3.19
N GLU A 120 2.63 23.57 4.47
CA GLU A 120 3.34 24.33 5.49
C GLU A 120 4.80 23.84 5.64
N ARG A 121 5.03 22.52 5.58
CA ARG A 121 6.37 21.94 5.61
C ARG A 121 7.21 22.37 4.40
N ARG A 122 6.62 22.39 3.20
CA ARG A 122 7.32 22.83 1.97
C ARG A 122 7.68 24.31 2.03
N ASP A 123 6.71 25.15 2.40
CA ASP A 123 6.93 26.59 2.49
C ASP A 123 8.03 26.92 3.51
N TYR A 124 8.03 26.21 4.66
CA TYR A 124 9.07 26.34 5.66
C TYR A 124 10.44 25.87 5.13
N THR A 125 10.49 24.73 4.42
CA THR A 125 11.72 24.22 3.83
C THR A 125 12.29 25.17 2.78
N ASN A 126 11.44 25.74 1.93
CA ASN A 126 11.83 26.72 0.92
C ASN A 126 12.39 28.01 1.54
N ALA A 127 11.71 28.53 2.56
CA ALA A 127 12.17 29.71 3.28
C ALA A 127 13.52 29.47 3.97
N LEU A 128 13.65 28.35 4.68
CA LEU A 128 14.90 27.99 5.37
C LEU A 128 16.06 27.81 4.38
N ALA A 129 15.81 27.16 3.25
CA ALA A 129 16.83 26.96 2.23
C ALA A 129 17.31 28.29 1.63
N HIS A 130 16.40 29.23 1.36
CA HIS A 130 16.75 30.56 0.90
C HIS A 130 17.64 31.29 1.93
N ASP A 131 17.27 31.21 3.21
CA ASP A 131 18.00 31.87 4.30
C ASP A 131 19.39 31.24 4.56
N ILE A 132 19.58 29.97 4.22
CA ILE A 132 20.89 29.29 4.27
C ILE A 132 21.72 29.56 3.02
N LYS A 133 21.14 29.63 1.81
CA LYS A 133 21.89 29.93 0.57
C LYS A 133 22.60 31.26 0.62
N THR A 134 21.97 32.29 1.18
CA THR A 134 22.54 33.63 1.25
C THR A 134 23.86 33.68 2.02
N PRO A 135 23.98 33.20 3.27
CA PRO A 135 25.25 33.20 3.99
C PRO A 135 26.31 32.29 3.32
N LEU A 136 25.89 31.15 2.75
CA LEU A 136 26.82 30.27 2.04
C LEU A 136 27.41 30.93 0.78
N PHE A 137 26.60 31.70 0.05
CA PHE A 137 27.08 32.46 -1.09
C PHE A 137 28.14 33.52 -0.67
N ILE A 138 27.92 34.21 0.46
CA ILE A 138 28.86 35.19 1.00
C ILE A 138 30.15 34.51 1.44
N ILE A 139 30.06 33.35 2.13
CA ILE A 139 31.23 32.58 2.57
C ILE A 139 32.04 32.11 1.36
N GLY A 140 31.35 31.57 0.33
CA GLY A 140 32.00 31.13 -0.92
C GLY A 140 32.72 32.28 -1.65
N GLY A 141 32.03 33.42 -1.83
CA GLY A 141 32.60 34.59 -2.47
C GLY A 141 33.82 35.18 -1.73
N ASN A 142 33.79 35.20 -0.40
CA ASN A 142 34.93 35.60 0.40
C ASN A 142 36.09 34.60 0.28
N ALA A 143 35.82 33.31 0.21
CA ALA A 143 36.86 32.29 -0.01
C ALA A 143 37.46 32.39 -1.41
N GLU A 144 36.68 32.67 -2.45
CA GLU A 144 37.20 32.95 -3.82
C GLU A 144 38.10 34.18 -3.84
N THR A 145 37.66 35.27 -3.19
CA THR A 145 38.48 36.48 -3.06
C THR A 145 39.82 36.19 -2.34
N LEU A 146 39.79 35.42 -1.25
CA LEU A 146 40.98 35.01 -0.52
C LEU A 146 41.91 34.16 -1.38
N LEU A 147 41.41 33.29 -2.23
CA LEU A 147 42.20 32.50 -3.17
C LEU A 147 42.96 33.38 -4.17
N GLU A 148 42.34 34.45 -4.67
CA GLU A 148 42.90 35.35 -5.64
C GLU A 148 44.00 36.23 -5.03
N ILE A 149 43.79 36.78 -3.81
CA ILE A 149 44.71 37.72 -3.19
C ILE A 149 45.83 37.08 -2.36
N SER A 150 45.66 35.82 -1.93
CA SER A 150 46.62 35.13 -1.07
C SER A 150 47.91 34.78 -1.82
N GLN A 151 49.05 35.13 -1.24
CA GLN A 151 50.38 34.76 -1.72
C GLN A 151 50.94 33.52 -0.99
N ASN A 152 50.39 33.18 0.17
CA ASN A 152 50.85 32.08 0.99
C ASN A 152 50.05 30.80 0.63
N GLN A 153 50.77 29.70 0.38
CA GLN A 153 50.22 28.41 -0.01
C GLN A 153 49.24 27.85 1.06
N ALA A 154 49.60 27.98 2.35
CA ALA A 154 48.72 27.52 3.42
C ALA A 154 47.39 28.30 3.49
N GLN A 155 47.43 29.62 3.18
CA GLN A 155 46.21 30.44 3.11
C GLN A 155 45.34 30.03 1.91
N LYS A 156 45.96 29.74 0.75
CA LYS A 156 45.25 29.22 -0.42
C LYS A 156 44.55 27.87 -0.14
N GLU A 157 45.25 26.96 0.51
CA GLU A 157 44.67 25.66 0.89
C GLU A 157 43.49 25.84 1.86
N CYS A 158 43.64 26.75 2.83
CA CYS A 158 42.53 27.05 3.76
C CYS A 158 41.31 27.66 3.04
N ALA A 159 41.54 28.62 2.14
CA ALA A 159 40.51 29.26 1.35
C ALA A 159 39.82 28.25 0.40
N GLN A 160 40.59 27.36 -0.23
CA GLN A 160 40.05 26.29 -1.06
C GLN A 160 39.17 25.35 -0.26
N ASN A 161 39.57 24.93 0.94
CA ASN A 161 38.78 24.09 1.81
C ASN A 161 37.48 24.77 2.22
N VAL A 162 37.49 26.06 2.52
CA VAL A 162 36.27 26.83 2.84
C VAL A 162 35.36 26.92 1.63
N LEU A 163 35.88 27.16 0.45
CA LEU A 163 35.10 27.19 -0.79
C LEU A 163 34.44 25.85 -1.09
N ASP A 164 35.17 24.75 -0.94
CA ASP A 164 34.70 23.40 -1.17
C ASP A 164 33.61 23.02 -0.15
N CYS A 165 33.76 23.40 1.11
CA CYS A 165 32.71 23.26 2.14
C CYS A 165 31.47 24.06 1.81
N SER A 166 31.63 25.33 1.37
CA SER A 166 30.50 26.18 0.98
C SER A 166 29.74 25.61 -0.21
N LYS A 167 30.44 25.12 -1.25
CA LYS A 167 29.85 24.45 -2.42
C LYS A 167 29.11 23.16 -2.02
N SER A 168 29.71 22.39 -1.13
CA SER A 168 29.07 21.16 -0.63
C SER A 168 27.82 21.46 0.16
N ALA A 169 27.83 22.48 1.02
CA ALA A 169 26.64 22.90 1.77
C ALA A 169 25.52 23.47 0.86
N ASN A 170 25.88 24.23 -0.18
CA ASN A 170 24.88 24.68 -1.17
C ASN A 170 24.22 23.49 -1.88
N ARG A 171 25.01 22.49 -2.28
CA ARG A 171 24.44 21.25 -2.89
C ARG A 171 23.50 20.53 -1.95
N LEU A 172 23.79 20.49 -0.63
CA LEU A 172 22.90 19.94 0.39
C LEU A 172 21.54 20.64 0.43
N VAL A 173 21.57 21.97 0.40
CA VAL A 173 20.36 22.78 0.41
C VAL A 173 19.55 22.57 -0.85
N GLU A 174 20.21 22.44 -2.01
CA GLU A 174 19.55 22.12 -3.28
C GLU A 174 18.90 20.74 -3.26
N ASP A 175 19.61 19.71 -2.78
CA ASP A 175 19.06 18.36 -2.62
C ASP A 175 17.85 18.34 -1.69
N MET A 176 17.86 19.12 -0.61
CA MET A 176 16.73 19.25 0.32
C MET A 176 15.52 19.95 -0.31
N LEU A 177 15.76 20.98 -1.12
CA LEU A 177 14.72 21.68 -1.87
C LEU A 177 14.07 20.76 -2.90
N ASP A 178 14.88 20.08 -3.70
CA ASP A 178 14.43 19.13 -4.71
C ASP A 178 13.57 18.03 -4.07
N PHE A 179 14.06 17.43 -2.98
CA PHE A 179 13.30 16.42 -2.24
C PHE A 179 11.96 16.97 -1.74
N SER A 180 11.93 18.20 -1.20
CA SER A 180 10.70 18.83 -0.74
C SER A 180 9.74 19.19 -1.88
N ALA A 181 10.26 19.59 -3.04
CA ALA A 181 9.44 19.92 -4.20
C ALA A 181 8.76 18.71 -4.85
N PHE A 182 9.45 17.56 -4.83
CA PHE A 182 8.98 16.33 -5.51
C PHE A 182 8.07 15.46 -4.65
N ASP A 183 8.01 15.69 -3.33
CA ASP A 183 7.23 14.88 -2.37
C ASP A 183 5.71 15.14 -2.43
N GLY A 184 5.18 15.62 -3.55
CA GLY A 184 3.74 15.90 -3.71
C GLY A 184 3.18 15.61 -5.09
N ASP A 185 1.94 15.17 -5.11
CA ASP A 185 1.14 14.79 -6.30
C ASP A 185 0.93 15.91 -7.35
N SER A 186 1.49 17.11 -7.12
CA SER A 186 1.22 18.31 -7.94
C SER A 186 2.37 18.74 -8.86
N TYR A 187 3.46 17.97 -8.94
CA TYR A 187 4.56 18.32 -9.84
C TYR A 187 4.18 18.05 -11.31
N VAL A 188 4.16 19.11 -12.12
CA VAL A 188 3.87 18.99 -13.57
C VAL A 188 5.16 18.81 -14.33
N LEU A 189 5.35 17.60 -14.91
CA LEU A 189 6.51 17.28 -15.72
C LEU A 189 6.48 18.03 -17.06
N ASN A 190 7.58 18.71 -17.39
CA ASN A 190 7.79 19.26 -18.72
C ASN A 190 8.46 18.21 -19.63
N ARG A 191 7.67 17.30 -20.19
CA ARG A 191 8.18 16.18 -20.98
C ARG A 191 8.58 16.61 -22.38
N GLU A 192 9.79 16.24 -22.79
CA GLU A 192 10.33 16.42 -24.13
C GLU A 192 11.03 15.15 -24.63
N ARG A 193 11.32 15.07 -25.91
CA ARG A 193 12.09 13.96 -26.50
C ARG A 193 13.56 14.18 -26.26
N ILE A 194 14.20 13.30 -25.50
CA ILE A 194 15.59 13.37 -25.07
C ILE A 194 16.35 12.21 -25.69
N ASN A 195 17.48 12.50 -26.35
CA ASN A 195 18.46 11.49 -26.72
C ASN A 195 19.32 11.21 -25.47
N LEU A 196 19.13 10.04 -24.86
CA LEU A 196 19.79 9.66 -23.62
C LEU A 196 21.30 9.49 -23.79
N ASN A 197 21.76 9.03 -24.97
CA ASN A 197 23.17 8.84 -25.27
C ASN A 197 23.92 10.18 -25.27
N ASP A 198 23.33 11.21 -25.90
CA ASP A 198 23.92 12.55 -25.92
C ASP A 198 23.96 13.14 -24.50
N LEU A 199 22.85 13.02 -23.77
CA LEU A 199 22.75 13.54 -22.40
C LEU A 199 23.80 12.91 -21.47
N VAL A 200 23.94 11.58 -21.48
CA VAL A 200 24.92 10.86 -20.67
C VAL A 200 26.34 11.24 -21.10
N SER A 201 26.61 11.32 -22.41
CA SER A 201 27.93 11.70 -22.93
C SER A 201 28.33 13.12 -22.48
N ASP A 202 27.39 14.07 -22.50
CA ASP A 202 27.63 15.44 -22.05
C ASP A 202 27.90 15.52 -20.54
N LEU A 203 27.16 14.76 -19.75
CA LEU A 203 27.41 14.65 -18.31
C LEU A 203 28.80 14.09 -18.02
N LEU A 204 29.22 13.03 -18.73
CA LEU A 204 30.49 12.37 -18.48
C LEU A 204 31.70 13.24 -18.80
N LYS A 205 31.57 14.25 -19.65
CA LYS A 205 32.63 15.23 -19.89
C LYS A 205 33.12 15.94 -18.61
N ARG A 206 32.23 16.04 -17.60
CA ARG A 206 32.52 16.65 -16.29
C ARG A 206 33.29 15.72 -15.35
N TYR A 207 33.23 14.39 -15.57
CA TYR A 207 33.80 13.38 -14.67
C TYR A 207 35.12 12.79 -15.14
N GLY A 208 35.61 13.17 -16.33
CA GLY A 208 36.88 12.70 -16.87
C GLY A 208 36.90 11.23 -17.30
N ALA A 209 38.12 10.66 -17.44
CA ALA A 209 38.34 9.33 -18.01
C ALA A 209 37.94 8.14 -17.08
N SER A 210 37.35 8.38 -15.92
CA SER A 210 37.09 7.35 -14.91
C SER A 210 35.88 6.48 -15.19
N VAL A 211 35.05 6.80 -16.21
CA VAL A 211 33.78 6.12 -16.49
C VAL A 211 33.78 5.60 -17.93
N THR A 212 33.54 4.30 -18.08
CA THR A 212 33.37 3.66 -19.39
C THR A 212 31.90 3.69 -19.81
N LEU A 213 31.61 4.23 -21.00
CA LEU A 213 30.26 4.27 -21.58
C LEU A 213 30.15 3.28 -22.74
N GLU A 214 29.18 2.37 -22.65
CA GLU A 214 28.89 1.41 -23.71
C GLU A 214 27.42 1.58 -24.16
N TYR A 215 27.20 1.63 -25.47
CA TYR A 215 25.87 1.60 -26.07
C TYR A 215 25.93 1.03 -27.50
N ASN A 216 24.88 0.36 -27.91
CA ASN A 216 24.76 -0.24 -29.25
C ASN A 216 23.71 0.47 -30.12
N GLU A 217 22.83 1.26 -29.50
CA GLU A 217 21.70 1.94 -30.15
C GLU A 217 21.44 3.30 -29.54
N SER A 218 20.81 4.20 -30.28
CA SER A 218 20.36 5.49 -29.76
C SER A 218 19.03 5.30 -29.03
N ILE A 219 18.97 5.74 -27.77
CA ILE A 219 17.79 5.63 -26.91
C ILE A 219 17.14 7.00 -26.80
N ILE A 220 15.89 7.10 -27.29
CA ILE A 220 15.09 8.32 -27.17
C ILE A 220 13.99 8.07 -26.14
N ILE A 221 13.98 8.89 -25.10
CA ILE A 221 12.96 8.86 -24.04
C ILE A 221 12.10 10.11 -24.08
N ASN A 222 10.87 10.02 -23.55
CA ASN A 222 9.97 11.15 -23.37
C ASN A 222 9.90 11.51 -21.89
N ALA A 223 10.70 12.50 -21.46
CA ALA A 223 10.92 12.80 -20.06
C ALA A 223 11.18 14.31 -19.85
N ASP A 224 11.14 14.74 -18.59
CA ASP A 224 11.61 16.06 -18.20
C ASP A 224 13.15 16.05 -18.19
N ARG A 225 13.75 16.91 -19.04
CA ARG A 225 15.20 16.95 -19.25
C ARG A 225 15.95 17.28 -17.95
N THR A 226 15.50 18.30 -17.24
CA THR A 226 16.17 18.78 -16.02
C THR A 226 16.17 17.70 -14.93
N LEU A 227 15.02 17.04 -14.73
CA LEU A 227 14.93 15.97 -13.75
C LEU A 227 15.71 14.72 -14.18
N THR A 228 15.70 14.39 -15.47
CA THR A 228 16.48 13.25 -15.98
C THR A 228 17.97 13.50 -15.80
N GLU A 229 18.46 14.70 -16.12
CA GLU A 229 19.86 15.11 -15.89
C GLU A 229 20.23 14.98 -14.41
N ARG A 230 19.38 15.50 -13.51
CA ARG A 230 19.58 15.42 -12.06
C ARG A 230 19.62 13.96 -11.54
N MET A 231 18.75 13.11 -12.05
CA MET A 231 18.72 11.68 -11.72
C MET A 231 20.03 10.98 -12.12
N LEU A 232 20.49 11.23 -13.34
CA LEU A 232 21.74 10.65 -13.85
C LEU A 232 22.97 11.18 -13.09
N GLU A 233 23.03 12.47 -12.80
CA GLU A 233 24.09 13.07 -11.98
C GLU A 233 24.16 12.41 -10.59
N ASN A 234 23.03 12.21 -9.92
CA ASN A 234 23.02 11.55 -8.61
C ASN A 234 23.53 10.11 -8.67
N LEU A 235 23.21 9.36 -9.74
CA LEU A 235 23.69 7.99 -9.92
C LEU A 235 25.19 7.96 -10.23
N ILE A 236 25.68 8.86 -11.08
CA ILE A 236 27.10 8.96 -11.45
C ILE A 236 27.92 9.44 -10.24
N ASP A 237 27.48 10.49 -9.54
CA ASP A 237 28.13 10.99 -8.32
C ASP A 237 28.23 9.89 -7.26
N ASN A 238 27.15 9.10 -7.08
CA ASN A 238 27.15 7.99 -6.15
C ASN A 238 28.20 6.93 -6.54
N ALA A 239 28.27 6.55 -7.81
CA ALA A 239 29.26 5.60 -8.29
C ALA A 239 30.70 6.12 -8.12
N VAL A 240 30.96 7.40 -8.45
CA VAL A 240 32.27 8.02 -8.30
C VAL A 240 32.70 8.10 -6.84
N LYS A 241 31.79 8.43 -5.92
CA LYS A 241 32.12 8.57 -4.49
C LYS A 241 32.34 7.22 -3.80
N HIS A 242 31.66 6.18 -4.23
CA HIS A 242 31.65 4.89 -3.54
C HIS A 242 32.36 3.77 -4.26
N THR A 243 33.06 4.06 -5.38
CA THR A 243 33.89 3.05 -6.06
C THR A 243 35.24 2.86 -5.35
N ASP A 244 35.57 1.59 -5.12
CA ASP A 244 36.90 1.20 -4.63
C ASP A 244 37.95 1.17 -5.75
N ASP A 245 37.52 1.15 -7.01
CA ASP A 245 38.37 1.16 -8.21
C ASP A 245 38.05 2.38 -9.07
N LYS A 246 39.02 3.27 -9.23
CA LYS A 246 38.85 4.51 -10.01
C LYS A 246 38.53 4.28 -11.49
N ASN A 247 38.83 3.13 -12.05
CA ASN A 247 38.56 2.75 -13.43
C ASN A 247 37.40 1.74 -13.55
N GLY A 248 36.78 1.40 -12.44
CA GLY A 248 35.78 0.34 -12.35
C GLY A 248 34.32 0.82 -12.51
N ILE A 249 34.09 2.03 -13.00
CA ILE A 249 32.71 2.52 -13.24
C ILE A 249 32.36 2.26 -14.70
N LYS A 250 31.27 1.54 -14.90
CA LYS A 250 30.75 1.22 -16.22
C LYS A 250 29.29 1.68 -16.34
N ILE A 251 28.98 2.39 -17.43
CA ILE A 251 27.63 2.77 -17.81
C ILE A 251 27.27 2.03 -19.08
N THR A 252 26.11 1.36 -19.07
CA THR A 252 25.59 0.65 -20.24
C THR A 252 24.20 1.18 -20.57
N LEU A 253 24.01 1.58 -21.83
CA LEU A 253 22.70 1.97 -22.38
C LEU A 253 22.21 0.88 -23.33
N HIS A 254 21.10 0.22 -22.99
CA HIS A 254 20.57 -0.89 -23.78
C HIS A 254 19.05 -1.07 -23.58
N LYS A 255 18.29 -1.18 -24.68
CA LYS A 255 16.85 -1.49 -24.68
C LYS A 255 16.02 -0.65 -23.68
N ASN A 256 16.09 0.67 -23.78
CA ASN A 256 15.43 1.59 -22.85
C ASN A 256 15.87 1.45 -21.38
N ARG A 257 17.12 1.04 -21.16
CA ARG A 257 17.72 0.94 -19.83
C ARG A 257 18.98 1.76 -19.73
N PHE A 258 19.11 2.42 -18.59
CA PHE A 258 20.37 2.95 -18.11
C PHE A 258 20.85 2.05 -16.99
N ILE A 259 22.08 1.55 -17.09
CA ILE A 259 22.70 0.69 -16.09
C ILE A 259 24.02 1.33 -15.71
N ILE A 260 24.26 1.56 -14.42
CA ILE A 260 25.54 1.98 -13.89
C ILE A 260 26.05 0.97 -12.88
N GLU A 261 27.30 0.57 -13.05
CA GLU A 261 27.97 -0.46 -12.26
C GLU A 261 29.26 0.12 -11.65
N ASN A 262 29.50 -0.16 -10.39
CA ASN A 262 30.76 0.15 -9.74
C ASN A 262 31.14 -0.86 -8.66
N HIS A 263 32.42 -0.98 -8.35
CA HIS A 263 32.92 -1.84 -7.28
C HIS A 263 32.71 -1.20 -5.90
N CYS A 264 32.11 -1.96 -4.97
CA CYS A 264 31.88 -1.53 -3.60
C CYS A 264 32.04 -2.71 -2.63
N LYS A 265 33.15 -2.77 -1.88
CA LYS A 265 33.48 -3.88 -0.98
C LYS A 265 32.72 -3.86 0.35
N ASN A 266 32.23 -2.68 0.75
CA ASN A 266 31.68 -2.45 2.10
C ASN A 266 30.14 -2.50 2.14
N LEU A 267 29.48 -3.00 1.11
CA LEU A 267 28.03 -3.06 1.02
C LEU A 267 27.52 -4.49 1.25
N ASN A 268 26.46 -4.63 2.06
CA ASN A 268 25.81 -5.91 2.28
C ASN A 268 24.44 -5.96 1.57
N GLU A 269 23.98 -7.15 1.17
CA GLU A 269 22.66 -7.32 0.54
C GLU A 269 21.50 -6.77 1.39
N LYS A 270 21.61 -6.81 2.71
CA LYS A 270 20.60 -6.29 3.64
C LYS A 270 20.42 -4.78 3.51
N ASP A 271 21.46 -4.07 3.10
CA ASP A 271 21.46 -2.62 2.97
C ASP A 271 20.73 -2.17 1.70
N LEU A 272 20.65 -3.04 0.68
CA LEU A 272 20.02 -2.74 -0.61
C LEU A 272 18.51 -2.41 -0.46
N CYS A 273 17.81 -3.03 0.47
CA CYS A 273 16.39 -2.80 0.68
C CYS A 273 16.09 -1.35 1.10
N ARG A 274 17.06 -0.68 1.72
CA ARG A 274 16.91 0.65 2.30
C ARG A 274 17.72 1.73 1.60
N ILE A 275 18.48 1.38 0.55
CA ILE A 275 19.43 2.30 -0.12
C ILE A 275 18.75 3.53 -0.76
N PHE A 276 17.46 3.42 -1.08
CA PHE A 276 16.65 4.51 -1.61
C PHE A 276 15.87 5.30 -0.54
N GLU A 277 15.98 4.93 0.75
CA GLU A 277 15.36 5.69 1.84
C GLU A 277 16.12 7.00 2.06
N PRO A 278 15.44 8.12 2.33
CA PRO A 278 16.10 9.39 2.63
C PRO A 278 17.02 9.28 3.84
N TYR A 279 18.13 10.03 3.80
CA TYR A 279 19.13 10.14 4.89
C TYR A 279 19.84 8.82 5.24
N GLN A 280 19.78 7.82 4.39
CA GLN A 280 20.55 6.58 4.55
C GLN A 280 21.98 6.80 4.02
N THR A 281 22.95 6.71 4.93
CA THR A 281 24.38 6.72 4.59
C THR A 281 25.00 5.40 5.07
N LEU A 282 25.45 4.59 4.13
CA LEU A 282 26.02 3.27 4.41
C LEU A 282 27.54 3.32 4.67
N SER A 283 28.15 4.48 4.52
CA SER A 283 29.58 4.69 4.75
C SER A 283 29.83 6.07 5.35
N ASN A 284 30.95 6.20 6.09
CA ASN A 284 31.43 7.47 6.64
C ASN A 284 31.98 8.44 5.56
N SER A 285 31.70 8.19 4.29
CA SER A 285 32.28 8.91 3.13
C SER A 285 31.58 10.24 2.80
N GLY A 286 30.86 10.86 3.75
CA GLY A 286 30.46 12.27 3.63
C GLY A 286 29.31 12.57 2.68
N GLY A 287 28.40 11.63 2.43
CA GLY A 287 27.18 11.85 1.66
C GLY A 287 25.98 12.19 2.56
N ASN A 288 24.99 12.96 2.03
CA ASN A 288 23.79 13.38 2.77
C ASN A 288 22.71 12.28 2.85
N GLY A 289 22.89 11.17 2.11
CA GLY A 289 21.87 10.14 1.98
C GLY A 289 20.59 10.57 1.24
N LEU A 290 20.60 11.69 0.51
CA LEU A 290 19.45 12.19 -0.26
C LEU A 290 19.53 11.84 -1.75
N GLY A 291 20.72 11.65 -2.34
CA GLY A 291 20.89 11.48 -3.78
C GLY A 291 20.08 10.30 -4.36
N LEU A 292 20.13 9.13 -3.72
CA LEU A 292 19.38 7.96 -4.21
C LEU A 292 17.86 8.07 -3.94
N SER A 293 17.45 8.75 -2.89
CA SER A 293 16.01 9.03 -2.67
C SER A 293 15.46 9.99 -3.73
N ILE A 294 16.23 10.99 -4.15
CA ILE A 294 15.90 11.87 -5.28
C ILE A 294 15.76 11.05 -6.58
N VAL A 295 16.71 10.14 -6.86
CA VAL A 295 16.61 9.22 -8.01
C VAL A 295 15.29 8.45 -7.97
N LYS A 296 14.93 7.88 -6.83
CA LYS A 296 13.67 7.14 -6.66
C LYS A 296 12.44 7.99 -6.92
N THR A 297 12.44 9.21 -6.38
CA THR A 297 11.33 10.17 -6.55
C THR A 297 11.18 10.59 -8.02
N ILE A 298 12.27 10.91 -8.71
CA ILE A 298 12.24 11.27 -10.14
C ILE A 298 11.75 10.08 -10.99
N CYS A 299 12.20 8.87 -10.69
CA CYS A 299 11.70 7.66 -11.35
C CYS A 299 10.17 7.50 -11.15
N ASN A 300 9.68 7.69 -9.93
CA ASN A 300 8.24 7.60 -9.64
C ASN A 300 7.43 8.65 -10.41
N LEU A 301 7.88 9.91 -10.45
CA LEU A 301 7.23 10.99 -11.21
C LEU A 301 7.12 10.68 -12.71
N HIS A 302 8.13 10.03 -13.28
CA HIS A 302 8.16 9.65 -14.69
C HIS A 302 7.50 8.31 -14.99
N ASN A 303 7.11 7.52 -13.97
CA ASN A 303 6.72 6.11 -14.06
C ASN A 303 7.87 5.19 -14.55
N PHE A 304 9.11 5.57 -14.33
CA PHE A 304 10.28 4.74 -14.57
C PHE A 304 10.45 3.72 -13.43
N LYS A 305 11.08 2.59 -13.74
CA LYS A 305 11.40 1.59 -12.73
C LYS A 305 12.88 1.64 -12.40
N CYS A 306 13.22 1.94 -11.14
CA CYS A 306 14.59 1.84 -10.67
C CYS A 306 14.74 0.62 -9.76
N SER A 307 15.88 -0.07 -9.92
CA SER A 307 16.27 -1.21 -9.10
C SER A 307 17.78 -1.21 -8.84
N VAL A 308 18.18 -1.96 -7.83
CA VAL A 308 19.58 -2.14 -7.43
C VAL A 308 19.85 -3.63 -7.22
N SER A 309 21.01 -4.09 -7.59
CA SER A 309 21.54 -5.41 -7.28
C SER A 309 23.00 -5.35 -6.87
N LEU A 310 23.46 -6.34 -6.12
CA LEU A 310 24.84 -6.50 -5.70
C LEU A 310 25.30 -7.92 -6.05
N GLU A 311 26.31 -8.05 -6.90
CA GLU A 311 26.89 -9.32 -7.30
C GLU A 311 28.40 -9.20 -7.29
N ASN A 312 29.09 -10.08 -6.59
CA ASN A 312 30.56 -10.13 -6.55
C ASN A 312 31.22 -8.78 -6.23
N TYR A 313 30.69 -8.06 -5.24
CA TYR A 313 31.11 -6.69 -4.87
C TYR A 313 30.91 -5.64 -5.96
N VAL A 314 30.13 -5.92 -7.00
CA VAL A 314 29.72 -4.95 -8.02
C VAL A 314 28.28 -4.57 -7.72
N ILE A 315 28.06 -3.29 -7.39
CA ILE A 315 26.70 -2.73 -7.27
C ILE A 315 26.25 -2.26 -8.66
N LYS A 316 25.00 -2.57 -8.99
CA LYS A 316 24.35 -2.19 -10.25
C LYS A 316 23.08 -1.42 -9.96
N PHE A 317 23.00 -0.19 -10.43
CA PHE A 317 21.75 0.57 -10.46
C PHE A 317 21.17 0.50 -11.87
N ILE A 318 19.90 0.18 -11.97
CA ILE A 318 19.20 -0.03 -13.24
C ILE A 318 17.96 0.87 -13.27
N VAL A 319 17.89 1.74 -14.27
CA VAL A 319 16.69 2.54 -14.55
C VAL A 319 16.10 2.07 -15.88
N ASN A 320 14.82 1.66 -15.85
CA ASN A 320 14.05 1.31 -17.04
C ASN A 320 13.10 2.47 -17.37
N PHE A 321 13.21 3.00 -18.59
CA PHE A 321 12.44 4.14 -19.09
C PHE A 321 11.12 3.74 -19.73
#